data_e09f39e4ffa7b11d2b8dcbd074a3c06e
#
_entry.id   e09f39e4ffa7b11d2b8dcbd074a3c06e
#
_cell.length_a   1.000
_cell.length_b   1.000
_cell.length_c   1.000
_cell.angle_alpha   90.00
_cell.angle_beta   90.00
_cell.angle_gamma   90.00
#
_symmetry.space_group_name_H-M   'P 1'
#
loop_
_entity.id
_entity.type
_entity.pdbx_description
1 polymer ?
#
loop_
_entity_poly.entity_id
_entity_poly.type
_entity_poly.pdbx_seq_one_letter_code
_entity_poly.pdbx_strand_id
1 'polypeptide(L)'
;DGATLHSINIDPRDPQHLYIGMSAGGVFESTDGGARWHPLNKGIAADFLPDPDAAYGHDVHCLRISPVDPDVLYHQNHCGIYRLDRPGERWVDIGAAMPKSVGAIGFPVVLHPRDPETLWVFPMDGSDVWPRISPSGKPAAYRSVNGGKTWQRQATGLPKAQAWWTVKRQAMTADQAATVGVYFGTTSGEVWGSRDEGRSWKCLARHLPHIYAIEAA
;
A
#
# COMPACT_ATOMS: atom_id res chain seq x y z
N ASP A 1 15.15 14.49 5.97
CA ASP A 1 14.59 14.24 4.64
C ASP A 1 13.38 15.15 4.47
N GLY A 2 13.17 15.69 3.26
CA GLY A 2 12.06 16.59 2.96
C GLY A 2 10.79 15.82 2.56
N ALA A 3 9.68 16.56 2.40
CA ALA A 3 8.43 16.01 1.91
C ALA A 3 8.60 15.42 0.51
N THR A 4 8.15 14.19 0.30
CA THR A 4 8.25 13.48 -0.97
C THR A 4 6.86 13.00 -1.41
N LEU A 5 6.44 13.42 -2.60
CA LEU A 5 5.18 12.99 -3.20
C LEU A 5 5.32 11.55 -3.73
N HIS A 6 4.42 10.67 -3.29
CA HIS A 6 4.42 9.26 -3.67
C HIS A 6 3.20 8.83 -4.47
N SER A 7 2.07 9.48 -4.29
CA SER A 7 0.82 9.10 -4.92
C SER A 7 0.03 10.32 -5.37
N ILE A 8 -0.51 10.25 -6.57
CA ILE A 8 -1.49 11.19 -7.10
C ILE A 8 -2.68 10.34 -7.56
N ASN A 9 -3.86 10.61 -7.04
CA ASN A 9 -5.09 9.93 -7.41
C ASN A 9 -6.12 10.97 -7.85
N ILE A 10 -6.76 10.72 -8.97
CA ILE A 10 -7.82 11.55 -9.54
C ILE A 10 -9.13 10.79 -9.36
N ASP A 11 -10.16 11.43 -8.83
CA ASP A 11 -11.50 10.85 -8.79
C ASP A 11 -11.99 10.65 -10.23
N PRO A 12 -12.32 9.42 -10.66
CA PRO A 12 -12.74 9.17 -12.03
C PRO A 12 -14.06 9.85 -12.39
N ARG A 13 -14.83 10.34 -11.40
CA ARG A 13 -16.10 11.06 -11.59
C ARG A 13 -15.90 12.57 -11.78
N ASP A 14 -14.81 13.12 -11.22
CA ASP A 14 -14.52 14.55 -11.24
C ASP A 14 -13.01 14.81 -11.33
N PRO A 15 -12.49 15.27 -12.48
CA PRO A 15 -11.06 15.54 -12.65
C PRO A 15 -10.53 16.72 -11.81
N GLN A 16 -11.42 17.51 -11.20
CA GLN A 16 -11.03 18.56 -10.26
C GLN A 16 -10.82 18.01 -8.83
N HIS A 17 -11.28 16.80 -8.56
CA HIS A 17 -11.16 16.16 -7.26
C HIS A 17 -9.92 15.24 -7.23
N LEU A 18 -8.94 15.64 -6.43
CA LEU A 18 -7.63 15.02 -6.37
C LEU A 18 -7.26 14.63 -4.95
N TYR A 19 -6.53 13.54 -4.82
CA TYR A 19 -5.88 13.14 -3.57
C TYR A 19 -4.38 12.93 -3.81
N ILE A 20 -3.55 13.41 -2.88
CA ILE A 20 -2.12 13.12 -2.89
C ILE A 20 -1.66 12.53 -1.57
N GLY A 21 -0.66 11.64 -1.65
CA GLY A 21 0.02 11.05 -0.51
C GLY A 21 1.49 11.41 -0.50
N MET A 22 1.97 11.94 0.62
CA MET A 22 3.33 12.44 0.79
C MET A 22 3.99 11.89 2.06
N SER A 23 5.24 11.42 1.96
CA SER A 23 6.09 11.26 3.14
C SER A 23 6.36 12.62 3.79
N ALA A 24 6.45 12.65 5.11
CA ALA A 24 6.63 13.85 5.93
C ALA A 24 5.58 14.96 5.68
N GLY A 25 4.45 14.60 5.08
CA GLY A 25 3.34 15.50 4.79
C GLY A 25 2.01 14.92 5.24
N GLY A 26 1.66 13.76 4.71
CA GLY A 26 0.37 13.10 4.93
C GLY A 26 -0.45 12.96 3.65
N VAL A 27 -1.75 12.75 3.83
CA VAL A 27 -2.75 12.78 2.76
C VAL A 27 -3.35 14.18 2.65
N PHE A 28 -3.53 14.64 1.42
CA PHE A 28 -4.19 15.90 1.11
C PHE A 28 -5.25 15.70 0.03
N GLU A 29 -6.31 16.47 0.11
CA GLU A 29 -7.44 16.50 -0.81
C GLU A 29 -7.54 17.88 -1.45
N SER A 30 -7.85 17.92 -2.74
CA SER A 30 -8.24 19.10 -3.48
C SER A 30 -9.52 18.83 -4.25
N THR A 31 -10.46 19.80 -4.26
CA THR A 31 -11.71 19.76 -5.04
C THR A 31 -11.76 20.86 -6.10
N ASP A 32 -10.63 21.50 -6.37
CA ASP A 32 -10.51 22.62 -7.31
C ASP A 32 -9.32 22.49 -8.26
N GLY A 33 -8.99 21.24 -8.66
CA GLY A 33 -7.94 20.92 -9.61
C GLY A 33 -6.52 21.17 -9.10
N GLY A 34 -6.34 21.17 -7.78
CA GLY A 34 -5.04 21.37 -7.14
C GLY A 34 -4.72 22.83 -6.81
N ALA A 35 -5.67 23.74 -6.98
CA ALA A 35 -5.47 25.15 -6.63
C ALA A 35 -5.38 25.34 -5.09
N ARG A 36 -6.11 24.53 -4.33
CA ARG A 36 -6.03 24.47 -2.86
C ARG A 36 -6.00 23.03 -2.39
N TRP A 37 -5.30 22.81 -1.27
CA TRP A 37 -5.14 21.50 -0.66
C TRP A 37 -5.51 21.53 0.82
N HIS A 38 -6.27 20.55 1.26
CA HIS A 38 -6.70 20.39 2.64
C HIS A 38 -6.11 19.08 3.20
N PRO A 39 -5.57 19.08 4.42
CA PRO A 39 -5.07 17.87 5.04
C PRO A 39 -6.22 16.91 5.37
N LEU A 40 -6.03 15.62 5.08
CA LEU A 40 -6.99 14.55 5.32
C LEU A 40 -6.31 13.45 6.15
N ASN A 41 -5.92 13.78 7.40
CA ASN A 41 -5.08 12.92 8.24
C ASN A 41 -5.73 12.48 9.56
N LYS A 42 -6.98 12.84 9.83
CA LYS A 42 -7.67 12.42 11.07
C LYS A 42 -7.71 10.89 11.19
N GLY A 43 -7.26 10.37 12.33
CA GLY A 43 -7.28 8.94 12.63
C GLY A 43 -6.05 8.15 12.17
N ILE A 44 -5.09 8.80 11.53
CA ILE A 44 -3.81 8.19 11.19
C ILE A 44 -2.89 8.29 12.41
N ALA A 45 -2.32 7.18 12.86
CA ALA A 45 -1.30 7.19 13.90
C ALA A 45 -0.01 7.88 13.41
N ALA A 46 0.62 8.62 14.29
CA ALA A 46 1.86 9.33 14.04
C ALA A 46 2.73 9.34 15.31
N ASP A 47 3.03 8.16 15.85
CA ASP A 47 3.73 7.98 17.13
C ASP A 47 5.11 8.61 17.15
N PHE A 48 5.68 8.93 15.98
CA PHE A 48 6.96 9.61 15.82
C PHE A 48 6.84 11.15 15.81
N LEU A 49 5.62 11.71 15.80
CA LEU A 49 5.40 13.15 15.89
C LEU A 49 5.23 13.58 17.36
N PRO A 50 5.68 14.80 17.71
CA PRO A 50 5.43 15.36 19.04
C PRO A 50 3.94 15.50 19.38
N ASP A 51 3.11 15.76 18.38
CA ASP A 51 1.64 15.77 18.47
C ASP A 51 1.10 14.66 17.55
N PRO A 52 0.55 13.56 18.09
CA PRO A 52 0.01 12.46 17.30
C PRO A 52 -1.26 12.84 16.52
N ASP A 53 -1.95 13.93 16.88
CA ASP A 53 -3.11 14.45 16.18
C ASP A 53 -2.76 15.60 15.21
N ALA A 54 -1.48 15.82 14.94
CA ALA A 54 -1.02 16.85 14.02
C ALA A 54 -1.68 16.74 12.64
N ALA A 55 -2.09 17.88 12.08
CA ALA A 55 -2.69 17.93 10.74
C ALA A 55 -1.69 17.53 9.63
N TYR A 56 -0.39 17.59 9.88
CA TYR A 56 0.71 17.38 8.92
C TYR A 56 1.81 16.51 9.52
N GLY A 57 2.71 16.03 8.67
CA GLY A 57 3.91 15.33 9.11
C GLY A 57 3.79 13.80 9.03
N HIS A 58 2.63 13.28 8.65
CA HIS A 58 2.42 11.83 8.50
C HIS A 58 3.26 11.26 7.36
N ASP A 59 3.73 10.02 7.51
CA ASP A 59 4.60 9.36 6.53
C ASP A 59 3.83 8.36 5.66
N VAL A 60 3.09 8.89 4.68
CA VAL A 60 2.31 8.10 3.73
C VAL A 60 3.22 7.49 2.67
N HIS A 61 3.18 6.17 2.53
CA HIS A 61 3.98 5.43 1.56
C HIS A 61 3.25 5.20 0.23
N CYS A 62 1.97 4.89 0.25
CA CYS A 62 1.15 4.65 -0.94
C CYS A 62 -0.31 4.93 -0.63
N LEU A 63 -0.95 5.74 -1.44
CA LEU A 63 -2.38 6.08 -1.38
C LEU A 63 -3.06 5.58 -2.64
N ARG A 64 -4.22 4.97 -2.52
CA ARG A 64 -5.05 4.50 -3.64
C ARG A 64 -6.51 4.84 -3.42
N ILE A 65 -7.17 5.25 -4.50
CA ILE A 65 -8.63 5.35 -4.61
C ILE A 65 -9.15 4.07 -5.27
N SER A 66 -10.27 3.53 -4.81
CA SER A 66 -10.86 2.36 -5.43
C SER A 66 -11.36 2.68 -6.84
N PRO A 67 -11.01 1.86 -7.86
CA PRO A 67 -11.42 2.12 -9.24
C PRO A 67 -12.90 1.89 -9.50
N VAL A 68 -13.60 1.19 -8.60
CA VAL A 68 -15.03 0.84 -8.75
C VAL A 68 -15.93 1.53 -7.75
N ASP A 69 -15.36 2.04 -6.67
CA ASP A 69 -16.06 2.85 -5.67
C ASP A 69 -15.13 3.98 -5.21
N PRO A 70 -15.11 5.13 -5.90
CA PRO A 70 -14.20 6.22 -5.59
C PRO A 70 -14.40 6.86 -4.21
N ASP A 71 -15.46 6.50 -3.49
CA ASP A 71 -15.65 6.91 -2.11
C ASP A 71 -14.86 6.06 -1.11
N VAL A 72 -14.21 4.98 -1.58
CA VAL A 72 -13.35 4.12 -0.76
C VAL A 72 -11.89 4.37 -1.10
N LEU A 73 -11.13 4.81 -0.09
CA LEU A 73 -9.70 5.04 -0.19
C LEU A 73 -8.93 4.12 0.77
N TYR A 74 -7.75 3.74 0.35
CA TYR A 74 -6.80 2.99 1.18
C TYR A 74 -5.43 3.62 1.14
N HIS A 75 -4.71 3.58 2.25
CA HIS A 75 -3.29 3.90 2.23
C HIS A 75 -2.45 3.02 3.15
N GLN A 76 -1.22 2.79 2.72
CA GLN A 76 -0.13 2.27 3.52
C GLN A 76 0.70 3.45 4.02
N ASN A 77 0.98 3.44 5.30
CA ASN A 77 1.75 4.47 5.97
C ASN A 77 2.83 3.80 6.85
N HIS A 78 3.72 4.60 7.41
CA HIS A 78 4.77 4.13 8.31
C HIS A 78 4.22 3.42 9.57
N CYS A 79 3.06 3.87 10.06
CA CYS A 79 2.45 3.36 11.30
C CYS A 79 1.32 2.35 11.07
N GLY A 80 0.93 2.04 9.82
CA GLY A 80 -0.14 1.10 9.59
C GLY A 80 -0.73 1.08 8.20
N ILE A 81 -1.88 0.41 8.08
CA ILE A 81 -2.70 0.32 6.87
C ILE A 81 -4.06 0.91 7.23
N TYR A 82 -4.56 1.81 6.39
CA TYR A 82 -5.76 2.58 6.71
C TYR A 82 -6.78 2.54 5.57
N ARG A 83 -8.06 2.61 5.95
CA ARG A 83 -9.20 2.77 5.05
C ARG A 83 -9.96 4.04 5.40
N LEU A 84 -10.47 4.74 4.40
CA LEU A 84 -11.39 5.85 4.53
C LEU A 84 -12.59 5.61 3.62
N ASP A 85 -13.79 5.73 4.18
CA ASP A 85 -15.06 5.71 3.45
C ASP A 85 -15.63 7.14 3.43
N ARG A 86 -15.73 7.73 2.23
CA ARG A 86 -16.30 9.09 2.05
C ARG A 86 -17.82 9.03 2.16
N PRO A 87 -18.48 10.10 2.59
CA PRO A 87 -17.93 11.43 2.89
C PRO A 87 -17.25 11.57 4.27
N GLY A 88 -16.96 10.46 4.94
CA GLY A 88 -16.19 10.49 6.19
C GLY A 88 -14.82 11.14 5.99
N GLU A 89 -14.28 11.69 7.07
CA GLU A 89 -12.95 12.36 7.08
C GLU A 89 -11.95 11.64 7.99
N ARG A 90 -12.36 10.52 8.62
CA ARG A 90 -11.53 9.82 9.59
C ARG A 90 -11.11 8.46 9.05
N TRP A 91 -9.82 8.28 8.96
CA TRP A 91 -9.21 7.01 8.62
C TRP A 91 -9.41 5.98 9.72
N VAL A 92 -9.66 4.75 9.32
CA VAL A 92 -9.78 3.58 10.20
C VAL A 92 -8.53 2.71 10.02
N ASP A 93 -7.86 2.40 11.13
CA ASP A 93 -6.73 1.47 11.11
C ASP A 93 -7.24 0.03 10.87
N ILE A 94 -6.98 -0.47 9.67
CA ILE A 94 -7.25 -1.85 9.26
C ILE A 94 -6.00 -2.74 9.39
N GLY A 95 -4.85 -2.14 9.62
CA GLY A 95 -3.58 -2.83 9.88
C GLY A 95 -3.55 -3.49 11.25
N ALA A 96 -4.37 -3.04 12.21
CA ALA A 96 -4.51 -3.66 13.53
C ALA A 96 -4.95 -5.13 13.47
N ALA A 97 -5.61 -5.55 12.37
CA ALA A 97 -6.01 -6.95 12.12
C ALA A 97 -4.89 -7.82 11.53
N MET A 98 -3.72 -7.25 11.21
CA MET A 98 -2.56 -8.01 10.75
C MET A 98 -1.96 -8.87 11.87
N PRO A 99 -1.33 -10.02 11.55
CA PRO A 99 -0.64 -10.83 12.56
C PRO A 99 0.45 -10.00 13.27
N LYS A 100 0.43 -9.98 14.60
CA LYS A 100 1.41 -9.20 15.40
C LYS A 100 2.87 -9.54 15.11
N SER A 101 3.15 -10.80 14.74
CA SER A 101 4.50 -11.24 14.35
C SER A 101 5.00 -10.70 13.02
N VAL A 102 4.12 -10.08 12.24
CA VAL A 102 4.42 -9.46 10.94
C VAL A 102 4.34 -7.94 11.03
N GLY A 103 3.35 -7.43 11.75
CA GLY A 103 3.06 -6.00 11.82
C GLY A 103 2.30 -5.49 10.60
N ALA A 104 2.08 -4.19 10.56
CA ALA A 104 1.29 -3.51 9.51
C ALA A 104 2.12 -2.49 8.72
N ILE A 105 3.43 -2.46 8.90
CA ILE A 105 4.30 -1.57 8.15
C ILE A 105 4.65 -2.18 6.79
N GLY A 106 4.61 -1.39 5.74
CA GLY A 106 4.92 -1.79 4.37
C GLY A 106 5.00 -0.60 3.44
N PHE A 107 5.20 -0.83 2.15
CA PHE A 107 5.21 0.25 1.16
C PHE A 107 3.99 0.22 0.23
N PRO A 108 3.68 -0.90 -0.47
CA PRO A 108 2.59 -0.92 -1.44
C PRO A 108 1.24 -1.23 -0.78
N VAL A 109 0.20 -0.64 -1.34
CA VAL A 109 -1.17 -1.13 -1.27
C VAL A 109 -1.72 -1.23 -2.69
N VAL A 110 -2.32 -2.36 -3.04
CA VAL A 110 -2.90 -2.64 -4.36
C VAL A 110 -4.35 -3.01 -4.18
N LEU A 111 -5.24 -2.40 -4.97
CA LEU A 111 -6.66 -2.63 -4.89
C LEU A 111 -7.12 -3.55 -6.02
N HIS A 112 -8.15 -4.33 -5.75
CA HIS A 112 -8.78 -5.17 -6.75
C HIS A 112 -9.56 -4.30 -7.75
N PRO A 113 -9.44 -4.53 -9.07
CA PRO A 113 -10.02 -3.66 -10.08
C PRO A 113 -11.55 -3.68 -10.15
N ARG A 114 -12.23 -4.63 -9.49
CA ARG A 114 -13.69 -4.83 -9.55
C ARG A 114 -14.36 -5.05 -8.19
N ASP A 115 -13.59 -4.98 -7.08
CA ASP A 115 -14.13 -5.19 -5.73
C ASP A 115 -13.45 -4.24 -4.74
N PRO A 116 -14.17 -3.25 -4.19
CA PRO A 116 -13.59 -2.25 -3.29
C PRO A 116 -13.17 -2.83 -1.93
N GLU A 117 -13.65 -4.04 -1.57
CA GLU A 117 -13.31 -4.71 -0.31
C GLU A 117 -12.05 -5.59 -0.41
N THR A 118 -11.56 -5.85 -1.63
CA THR A 118 -10.39 -6.71 -1.85
C THR A 118 -9.14 -5.87 -2.13
N LEU A 119 -8.08 -6.14 -1.35
CA LEU A 119 -6.79 -5.47 -1.47
C LEU A 119 -5.63 -6.38 -1.07
N TRP A 120 -4.43 -6.01 -1.53
CA TRP A 120 -3.17 -6.66 -1.19
C TRP A 120 -2.17 -5.66 -0.63
N VAL A 121 -1.39 -6.11 0.36
CA VAL A 121 -0.24 -5.40 0.90
C VAL A 121 0.97 -6.32 0.94
N PHE A 122 2.16 -5.73 1.01
CA PHE A 122 3.40 -6.47 1.17
C PHE A 122 4.17 -5.94 2.37
N PRO A 123 4.04 -6.58 3.55
CA PRO A 123 4.68 -6.12 4.78
C PRO A 123 6.20 -6.20 4.73
N MET A 124 6.83 -5.33 5.48
CA MET A 124 8.25 -5.35 5.79
C MET A 124 8.48 -5.36 7.29
N ASP A 125 9.68 -5.69 7.71
CA ASP A 125 10.08 -5.64 9.11
C ASP A 125 9.91 -4.21 9.65
N GLY A 126 9.07 -4.07 10.66
CA GLY A 126 8.77 -2.80 11.32
C GLY A 126 9.68 -2.50 12.51
N SER A 127 10.71 -3.34 12.78
CA SER A 127 11.69 -3.06 13.82
C SER A 127 12.50 -1.81 13.50
N ASP A 128 13.16 -1.25 14.50
CA ASP A 128 14.06 -0.11 14.33
C ASP A 128 15.35 -0.47 13.57
N VAL A 129 15.49 -1.74 13.17
CA VAL A 129 16.63 -2.23 12.41
C VAL A 129 16.48 -1.84 10.94
N TRP A 130 17.49 -1.20 10.40
CA TRP A 130 17.65 -0.90 8.98
C TRP A 130 18.61 -1.91 8.32
N PRO A 131 18.36 -2.36 7.07
CA PRO A 131 17.30 -1.98 6.13
C PRO A 131 15.96 -2.66 6.44
N ARG A 132 14.86 -2.02 6.01
CA ARG A 132 13.51 -2.58 6.09
C ARG A 132 13.31 -3.63 5.00
N ILE A 133 13.15 -4.87 5.41
CA ILE A 133 13.19 -6.07 4.56
C ILE A 133 12.02 -7.00 4.90
N SER A 134 11.89 -8.10 4.16
CA SER A 134 10.87 -9.11 4.42
C SER A 134 10.99 -9.67 5.85
N PRO A 135 9.89 -9.74 6.62
CA PRO A 135 9.92 -10.24 7.98
C PRO A 135 10.57 -11.63 8.07
N SER A 136 11.61 -11.75 8.89
CA SER A 136 12.39 -12.99 9.09
C SER A 136 12.97 -13.59 7.78
N GLY A 137 13.14 -12.80 6.72
CA GLY A 137 13.57 -13.30 5.40
C GLY A 137 12.56 -14.26 4.74
N LYS A 138 11.28 -14.17 5.13
CA LYS A 138 10.17 -15.01 4.64
C LYS A 138 9.08 -14.13 4.02
N PRO A 139 9.29 -13.65 2.81
CA PRO A 139 8.35 -12.75 2.15
C PRO A 139 6.95 -13.34 2.02
N ALA A 140 5.95 -12.51 2.08
CA ALA A 140 4.57 -12.86 1.79
C ALA A 140 3.76 -11.61 1.43
N ALA A 141 2.87 -11.73 0.45
CA ALA A 141 1.76 -10.80 0.33
C ALA A 141 0.68 -11.15 1.35
N TYR A 142 -0.11 -10.17 1.72
CA TYR A 142 -1.32 -10.37 2.54
C TYR A 142 -2.51 -9.80 1.80
N ARG A 143 -3.56 -10.61 1.70
CA ARG A 143 -4.81 -10.25 1.04
C ARG A 143 -5.93 -10.08 2.06
N SER A 144 -6.73 -9.04 1.90
CA SER A 144 -8.05 -8.93 2.52
C SER A 144 -9.12 -9.00 1.43
N VAL A 145 -10.28 -9.55 1.76
CA VAL A 145 -11.50 -9.58 0.90
C VAL A 145 -12.70 -8.95 1.62
N ASN A 146 -12.45 -8.22 2.68
CA ASN A 146 -13.49 -7.63 3.53
C ASN A 146 -13.03 -6.27 4.11
N GLY A 147 -12.36 -5.48 3.28
CA GLY A 147 -11.95 -4.12 3.65
C GLY A 147 -10.92 -4.04 4.76
N GLY A 148 -10.08 -5.06 4.92
CA GLY A 148 -9.04 -5.10 5.94
C GLY A 148 -9.49 -5.64 7.30
N LYS A 149 -10.73 -6.13 7.44
CA LYS A 149 -11.20 -6.75 8.69
C LYS A 149 -10.46 -8.04 9.03
N THR A 150 -10.01 -8.77 8.01
CA THR A 150 -9.14 -9.96 8.15
C THR A 150 -8.12 -10.01 7.03
N TRP A 151 -6.97 -10.64 7.32
CA TRP A 151 -5.87 -10.78 6.37
C TRP A 151 -5.43 -12.22 6.21
N GLN A 152 -5.26 -12.65 4.98
CA GLN A 152 -4.77 -13.96 4.61
C GLN A 152 -3.34 -13.88 4.07
N ARG A 153 -2.43 -14.64 4.66
CA ARG A 153 -1.06 -14.76 4.19
C ARG A 153 -1.00 -15.53 2.88
N GLN A 154 -0.34 -14.97 1.88
CA GLN A 154 -0.19 -15.55 0.54
C GLN A 154 1.30 -15.66 0.20
N ALA A 155 1.86 -16.87 0.36
CA ALA A 155 3.29 -17.11 0.17
C ALA A 155 3.63 -18.40 -0.58
N THR A 156 2.63 -19.11 -1.13
CA THR A 156 2.87 -20.33 -1.91
C THR A 156 3.71 -20.00 -3.14
N GLY A 157 4.86 -20.65 -3.27
CA GLY A 157 5.81 -20.39 -4.37
C GLY A 157 6.88 -19.33 -4.06
N LEU A 158 6.67 -18.46 -3.05
CA LEU A 158 7.70 -17.53 -2.59
C LEU A 158 8.81 -18.25 -1.78
N PRO A 159 9.99 -17.64 -1.66
CA PRO A 159 11.07 -18.17 -0.83
C PRO A 159 10.62 -18.38 0.63
N LYS A 160 11.02 -19.50 1.22
CA LYS A 160 10.67 -19.87 2.61
C LYS A 160 11.68 -19.38 3.64
N ALA A 161 12.82 -18.87 3.20
CA ALA A 161 13.90 -18.32 4.03
C ALA A 161 14.90 -17.56 3.16
N GLN A 162 15.75 -16.75 3.80
CA GLN A 162 16.90 -16.04 3.20
C GLN A 162 16.54 -15.08 2.05
N ALA A 163 15.31 -14.58 2.02
CA ALA A 163 14.87 -13.62 1.02
C ALA A 163 14.72 -12.23 1.68
N TRP A 164 15.85 -11.56 1.85
CA TRP A 164 15.99 -10.28 2.56
C TRP A 164 15.82 -9.10 1.60
N TRP A 165 14.63 -8.95 1.02
CA TRP A 165 14.30 -7.89 0.08
C TRP A 165 12.98 -7.19 0.43
N THR A 166 12.72 -6.10 -0.22
CA THR A 166 11.55 -5.25 0.00
C THR A 166 10.81 -5.05 -1.32
N VAL A 167 9.51 -4.91 -1.25
CA VAL A 167 8.66 -4.42 -2.35
C VAL A 167 8.39 -2.93 -2.11
N LYS A 168 8.80 -2.08 -3.05
CA LYS A 168 8.67 -0.62 -2.94
C LYS A 168 7.24 -0.16 -3.27
N ARG A 169 6.95 1.12 -3.04
CA ARG A 169 5.63 1.77 -3.11
C ARG A 169 4.84 1.47 -4.39
N GLN A 170 5.48 1.64 -5.55
CA GLN A 170 4.89 1.42 -6.88
C GLN A 170 5.35 0.09 -7.51
N ALA A 171 6.09 -0.72 -6.76
CA ALA A 171 6.62 -2.00 -7.24
C ALA A 171 5.62 -3.16 -7.04
N MET A 172 4.34 -2.89 -6.89
CA MET A 172 3.28 -3.90 -6.86
C MET A 172 2.04 -3.38 -7.59
N THR A 173 1.41 -4.25 -8.40
CA THR A 173 0.25 -3.91 -9.23
C THR A 173 -0.67 -5.12 -9.41
N ALA A 174 -1.90 -4.87 -9.89
CA ALA A 174 -2.86 -5.89 -10.31
C ALA A 174 -3.33 -5.61 -11.74
N ASP A 175 -3.59 -6.66 -12.51
CA ASP A 175 -4.13 -6.55 -13.86
C ASP A 175 -5.67 -6.55 -13.88
N GLN A 176 -6.24 -6.47 -15.09
CA GLN A 176 -7.68 -6.45 -15.34
C GLN A 176 -8.24 -7.82 -15.80
N ALA A 177 -7.44 -8.90 -15.75
CA ALA A 177 -7.87 -10.23 -16.17
C ALA A 177 -9.08 -10.74 -15.38
N ALA A 178 -9.86 -11.67 -15.95
CA ALA A 178 -11.06 -12.24 -15.30
C ALA A 178 -10.74 -12.84 -13.92
N THR A 179 -9.64 -13.59 -13.80
CA THR A 179 -8.99 -13.88 -12.52
C THR A 179 -7.82 -12.94 -12.41
N VAL A 180 -7.88 -12.03 -11.45
CA VAL A 180 -6.91 -10.94 -11.31
C VAL A 180 -5.51 -11.48 -11.08
N GLY A 181 -4.60 -11.09 -11.95
CA GLY A 181 -3.17 -11.26 -11.76
C GLY A 181 -2.63 -10.19 -10.80
N VAL A 182 -1.69 -10.60 -9.95
CA VAL A 182 -1.00 -9.69 -9.04
C VAL A 182 0.49 -9.86 -9.25
N TYR A 183 1.21 -8.73 -9.35
CA TYR A 183 2.63 -8.72 -9.71
C TYR A 183 3.40 -7.82 -8.76
N PHE A 184 4.63 -8.19 -8.44
CA PHE A 184 5.52 -7.30 -7.70
C PHE A 184 6.99 -7.45 -8.13
N GLY A 185 7.72 -6.35 -7.96
CA GLY A 185 9.16 -6.25 -8.14
C GLY A 185 9.88 -6.06 -6.81
N THR A 186 11.08 -6.60 -6.69
CA THR A 186 11.86 -6.57 -5.45
C THR A 186 13.08 -5.68 -5.54
N THR A 187 13.59 -5.30 -4.38
CA THR A 187 14.88 -4.58 -4.27
C THR A 187 16.09 -5.44 -4.65
N SER A 188 15.93 -6.76 -4.74
CA SER A 188 16.96 -7.69 -5.24
C SER A 188 16.88 -7.96 -6.76
N GLY A 189 15.98 -7.27 -7.49
CA GLY A 189 15.88 -7.38 -8.94
C GLY A 189 15.14 -8.63 -9.42
N GLU A 190 14.14 -9.06 -8.68
CA GLU A 190 13.24 -10.15 -9.09
C GLU A 190 11.84 -9.62 -9.37
N VAL A 191 11.19 -10.13 -10.41
CA VAL A 191 9.77 -9.94 -10.70
C VAL A 191 9.02 -11.23 -10.38
N TRP A 192 7.98 -11.09 -9.59
CA TRP A 192 7.10 -12.19 -9.21
C TRP A 192 5.67 -11.90 -9.69
N GLY A 193 4.98 -12.95 -10.13
CA GLY A 193 3.60 -12.86 -10.59
C GLY A 193 2.74 -14.00 -10.07
N SER A 194 1.48 -13.68 -9.84
CA SER A 194 0.40 -14.60 -9.52
C SER A 194 -0.70 -14.44 -10.56
N ARG A 195 -1.31 -15.54 -11.00
CA ARG A 195 -2.48 -15.55 -11.90
C ARG A 195 -3.76 -16.03 -11.19
N ASP A 196 -3.71 -16.09 -9.87
CA ASP A 196 -4.77 -16.64 -9.04
C ASP A 196 -5.02 -15.77 -7.79
N GLU A 197 -4.95 -14.44 -7.97
CA GLU A 197 -5.21 -13.44 -6.93
C GLU A 197 -4.25 -13.56 -5.73
N GLY A 198 -2.99 -13.95 -5.97
CA GLY A 198 -1.96 -14.07 -4.96
C GLY A 198 -1.91 -15.42 -4.25
N ARG A 199 -2.76 -16.40 -4.61
CA ARG A 199 -2.77 -17.73 -3.96
C ARG A 199 -1.48 -18.50 -4.21
N SER A 200 -0.89 -18.32 -5.40
CA SER A 200 0.42 -18.87 -5.74
C SER A 200 1.26 -17.91 -6.56
N TRP A 201 2.58 -17.96 -6.40
CA TRP A 201 3.52 -17.04 -6.99
C TRP A 201 4.56 -17.79 -7.83
N LYS A 202 4.97 -17.17 -8.96
CA LYS A 202 6.08 -17.61 -9.80
C LYS A 202 7.06 -16.46 -10.01
N CYS A 203 8.35 -16.75 -9.92
CA CYS A 203 9.37 -15.81 -10.35
C CYS A 203 9.37 -15.73 -11.87
N LEU A 204 9.11 -14.54 -12.42
CA LEU A 204 9.01 -14.27 -13.84
C LEU A 204 10.33 -13.78 -14.42
N ALA A 205 11.12 -13.02 -13.65
CA ALA A 205 12.43 -12.53 -14.04
C ALA A 205 13.33 -12.40 -12.82
N ARG A 206 14.65 -12.50 -13.05
CA ARG A 206 15.71 -12.37 -12.05
C ARG A 206 16.87 -11.56 -12.58
N HIS A 207 17.74 -11.13 -11.65
CA HIS A 207 18.98 -10.42 -11.97
C HIS A 207 18.77 -9.07 -12.67
N LEU A 208 17.60 -8.47 -12.45
CA LEU A 208 17.33 -7.10 -12.87
C LEU A 208 17.95 -6.11 -11.86
N PRO A 209 18.12 -4.83 -12.23
CA PRO A 209 18.36 -3.80 -11.24
C PRO A 209 17.27 -3.73 -10.19
N HIS A 210 17.51 -2.96 -9.10
CA HIS A 210 16.50 -2.66 -8.09
C HIS A 210 15.22 -2.14 -8.74
N ILE A 211 14.07 -2.77 -8.44
CA ILE A 211 12.79 -2.44 -9.05
C ILE A 211 12.05 -1.44 -8.16
N TYR A 212 11.74 -0.28 -8.70
CA TYR A 212 11.02 0.79 -8.01
C TYR A 212 9.54 0.85 -8.37
N ALA A 213 9.19 0.43 -9.59
CA ALA A 213 7.83 0.44 -10.09
C ALA A 213 7.58 -0.76 -11.02
N ILE A 214 6.34 -1.22 -11.08
CA ILE A 214 5.85 -2.24 -12.00
C ILE A 214 4.41 -1.89 -12.38
N GLU A 215 4.09 -2.05 -13.65
CA GLU A 215 2.76 -1.81 -14.19
C GLU A 215 2.30 -3.05 -14.95
N ALA A 216 1.00 -3.39 -14.83
CA ALA A 216 0.35 -4.42 -15.61
C ALA A 216 -0.79 -3.78 -16.42
N ALA A 217 -0.89 -4.14 -17.71
CA ALA A 217 -1.95 -3.70 -18.61
C ALA A 217 -3.12 -4.70 -18.61
#